data_9218329f1ebc319683ae81dbe4db0991
#
_entry.id   9218329f1ebc319683ae81dbe4db0991
#
_cell.length_a   1.000
_cell.length_b   1.000
_cell.length_c   1.000
_cell.angle_alpha   90.00
_cell.angle_beta   90.00
_cell.angle_gamma   90.00
#
_symmetry.space_group_name_H-M   'P 1'
#
loop_
_entity.id
_entity.type
_entity.pdbx_description
1 polymer ?
#
loop_
_entity_poly.entity_id
_entity_poly.type
_entity_poly.pdbx_seq_one_letter_code
_entity_poly.pdbx_strand_id
1 'polypeptide(L)'
;MRVTVTELPHEPWALEAAWADLCRHTASEQSELVLLPELAFVEAVWERPQADPERLAEIERLSEQWMKRLSELGAPAVVGARPRRLGTHTLIEAFLWTNPDGAPTPLRCKHFLPDDPGSWEARWFARGKAEFPRFESGDLTFGVNICTELWALETFAGYAVQQVHAILSPRGTAAATFEKWLAVGQVAAVRSGAYSLSSNRVDPTGTCGGGGWILDPDGRILATTSAETPFATRDLDLTLPAAARTTYPRSVFR
;
A
#
# COMPACT_ATOMS: atom_id res chain seq x y z
N MET A 1 -14.69 -11.04 0.83
CA MET A 1 -13.95 -10.32 -0.21
C MET A 1 -12.52 -10.85 -0.25
N ARG A 2 -12.06 -11.26 -1.41
CA ARG A 2 -10.76 -11.91 -1.59
C ARG A 2 -9.66 -10.90 -1.90
N VAL A 3 -8.69 -10.74 -1.00
CA VAL A 3 -7.66 -9.69 -1.10
C VAL A 3 -6.27 -10.30 -1.19
N THR A 4 -5.45 -9.77 -2.11
CA THR A 4 -4.06 -10.16 -2.31
C THR A 4 -3.13 -9.02 -1.91
N VAL A 5 -2.14 -9.32 -1.07
CA VAL A 5 -0.98 -8.47 -0.78
C VAL A 5 0.26 -9.00 -1.49
N THR A 6 1.20 -8.13 -1.83
CA THR A 6 2.29 -8.47 -2.74
C THR A 6 3.66 -8.01 -2.25
N GLU A 7 4.70 -8.74 -2.64
CA GLU A 7 6.08 -8.27 -2.73
C GLU A 7 6.43 -8.10 -4.20
N LEU A 8 6.92 -6.92 -4.59
CA LEU A 8 7.33 -6.67 -5.96
C LEU A 8 8.75 -6.05 -6.00
N PRO A 9 9.63 -6.58 -6.84
CA PRO A 9 10.91 -5.94 -7.15
C PRO A 9 10.68 -4.72 -8.03
N HIS A 10 11.65 -3.81 -8.06
CA HIS A 10 11.58 -2.63 -8.91
C HIS A 10 12.58 -2.66 -10.09
N GLU A 11 13.51 -3.59 -10.08
CA GLU A 11 14.41 -3.80 -11.21
C GLU A 11 13.63 -4.27 -12.43
N PRO A 12 13.76 -3.62 -13.61
CA PRO A 12 12.86 -3.87 -14.74
C PRO A 12 12.74 -5.34 -15.15
N TRP A 13 13.87 -6.07 -15.18
CA TRP A 13 13.89 -7.47 -15.58
C TRP A 13 13.21 -8.40 -14.55
N ALA A 14 13.37 -8.10 -13.25
CA ALA A 14 12.78 -8.85 -12.17
C ALA A 14 11.28 -8.52 -12.04
N LEU A 15 10.91 -7.25 -12.25
CA LEU A 15 9.53 -6.79 -12.20
C LEU A 15 8.67 -7.44 -13.29
N GLU A 16 9.17 -7.59 -14.52
CA GLU A 16 8.43 -8.28 -15.59
C GLU A 16 8.11 -9.74 -15.23
N ALA A 17 9.08 -10.46 -14.69
CA ALA A 17 8.86 -11.83 -14.25
C ALA A 17 7.87 -11.91 -13.07
N ALA A 18 8.06 -11.08 -12.05
CA ALA A 18 7.19 -11.01 -10.88
C ALA A 18 5.75 -10.58 -11.25
N TRP A 19 5.60 -9.70 -12.23
CA TRP A 19 4.29 -9.29 -12.74
C TRP A 19 3.54 -10.44 -13.41
N ALA A 20 4.22 -11.21 -14.26
CA ALA A 20 3.63 -12.38 -14.88
C ALA A 20 3.23 -13.43 -13.84
N ASP A 21 4.03 -13.62 -12.78
CA ASP A 21 3.71 -14.49 -11.66
C ASP A 21 2.51 -13.99 -10.87
N LEU A 22 2.44 -12.67 -10.61
CA LEU A 22 1.31 -12.04 -9.93
C LEU A 22 0.01 -12.21 -10.74
N CYS A 23 0.04 -12.02 -12.07
CA CYS A 23 -1.12 -12.24 -12.93
C CYS A 23 -1.63 -13.69 -12.82
N ARG A 24 -0.71 -14.69 -12.79
CA ARG A 24 -1.09 -16.09 -12.60
C ARG A 24 -1.69 -16.33 -11.22
N HIS A 25 -1.09 -15.76 -10.18
CA HIS A 25 -1.55 -15.89 -8.81
C HIS A 25 -2.96 -15.27 -8.63
N THR A 26 -3.18 -14.05 -9.09
CA THR A 26 -4.48 -13.36 -8.96
C THR A 26 -5.60 -14.11 -9.70
N ALA A 27 -5.29 -14.64 -10.89
CA ALA A 27 -6.24 -15.46 -11.65
C ALA A 27 -6.57 -16.78 -10.92
N SER A 28 -5.56 -17.49 -10.41
CA SER A 28 -5.73 -18.74 -9.67
C SER A 28 -6.51 -18.52 -8.37
N GLU A 29 -6.19 -17.47 -7.64
CA GLU A 29 -6.84 -17.12 -6.37
C GLU A 29 -8.17 -16.38 -6.55
N GLN A 30 -8.54 -15.98 -7.77
CA GLN A 30 -9.73 -15.16 -8.04
C GLN A 30 -9.76 -13.89 -7.16
N SER A 31 -8.64 -13.18 -7.14
CA SER A 31 -8.48 -11.97 -6.31
C SER A 31 -9.48 -10.89 -6.70
N GLU A 32 -10.20 -10.34 -5.72
CA GLU A 32 -11.14 -9.23 -5.94
C GLU A 32 -10.48 -7.86 -5.74
N LEU A 33 -9.43 -7.80 -4.91
CA LEU A 33 -8.61 -6.62 -4.70
C LEU A 33 -7.13 -7.02 -4.61
N VAL A 34 -6.27 -6.28 -5.30
CA VAL A 34 -4.81 -6.41 -5.19
C VAL A 34 -4.25 -5.13 -4.59
N LEU A 35 -3.47 -5.27 -3.52
CA LEU A 35 -2.69 -4.17 -2.96
C LEU A 35 -1.27 -4.24 -3.51
N LEU A 36 -0.83 -3.20 -4.21
CA LEU A 36 0.53 -3.04 -4.71
C LEU A 36 1.39 -2.27 -3.69
N PRO A 37 2.73 -2.43 -3.72
CA PRO A 37 3.65 -1.62 -2.90
C PRO A 37 3.63 -0.13 -3.25
N GLU A 38 4.26 0.67 -2.41
CA GLU A 38 4.54 2.08 -2.70
C GLU A 38 5.51 2.19 -3.88
N LEU A 39 5.15 3.04 -4.87
CA LEU A 39 5.99 3.31 -6.04
C LEU A 39 6.52 2.02 -6.69
N ALA A 40 5.65 1.01 -6.84
CA ALA A 40 5.99 -0.37 -7.20
C ALA A 40 6.78 -0.51 -8.52
N PHE A 41 6.62 0.45 -9.43
CA PHE A 41 7.09 0.32 -10.81
C PHE A 41 8.31 1.18 -11.14
N VAL A 42 8.91 1.80 -10.11
CA VAL A 42 10.00 2.76 -10.32
C VAL A 42 11.12 2.55 -9.31
N GLU A 43 12.33 3.00 -9.66
CA GLU A 43 13.47 2.90 -8.74
C GLU A 43 13.29 3.78 -7.49
N ALA A 44 14.10 3.52 -6.47
CA ALA A 44 14.11 4.26 -5.21
C ALA A 44 14.89 5.57 -5.34
N VAL A 45 14.38 6.54 -6.11
CA VAL A 45 15.06 7.83 -6.36
C VAL A 45 15.34 8.62 -5.08
N TRP A 46 14.50 8.46 -4.07
CA TRP A 46 14.60 9.15 -2.77
C TRP A 46 15.79 8.72 -1.90
N GLU A 47 16.54 7.71 -2.29
CA GLU A 47 17.82 7.38 -1.64
C GLU A 47 18.91 8.43 -1.92
N ARG A 48 18.72 9.26 -2.94
CA ARG A 48 19.61 10.35 -3.32
C ARG A 48 19.17 11.67 -2.66
N PRO A 49 20.11 12.43 -2.04
CA PRO A 49 19.75 13.65 -1.30
C PRO A 49 19.36 14.84 -2.18
N GLN A 50 19.56 14.76 -3.49
CA GLN A 50 19.25 15.83 -4.44
C GLN A 50 18.26 15.33 -5.48
N ALA A 51 17.13 16.03 -5.59
CA ALA A 51 16.15 15.75 -6.64
C ALA A 51 16.71 16.12 -8.02
N ASP A 52 16.39 15.26 -8.97
CA ASP A 52 16.74 15.42 -10.37
C ASP A 52 15.44 15.47 -11.18
N PRO A 53 15.13 16.60 -11.85
CA PRO A 53 13.89 16.75 -12.62
C PRO A 53 13.76 15.77 -13.80
N GLU A 54 14.88 15.39 -14.44
CA GLU A 54 14.85 14.43 -15.56
C GLU A 54 14.49 13.03 -15.03
N ARG A 55 15.05 12.67 -13.87
CA ARG A 55 14.74 11.41 -13.20
C ARG A 55 13.30 11.35 -12.70
N LEU A 56 12.78 12.47 -12.15
CA LEU A 56 11.36 12.59 -11.80
C LEU A 56 10.45 12.36 -13.01
N ALA A 57 10.76 12.99 -14.13
CA ALA A 57 9.99 12.81 -15.36
C ALA A 57 10.06 11.35 -15.88
N GLU A 58 11.20 10.70 -15.72
CA GLU A 58 11.38 9.29 -16.11
C GLU A 58 10.53 8.35 -15.25
N ILE A 59 10.55 8.48 -13.91
CA ILE A 59 9.75 7.61 -13.03
C ILE A 59 8.25 7.85 -13.22
N GLU A 60 7.82 9.08 -13.51
CA GLU A 60 6.43 9.37 -13.88
C GLU A 60 6.03 8.62 -15.15
N ARG A 61 6.84 8.72 -16.19
CA ARG A 61 6.60 8.05 -17.48
C ARG A 61 6.58 6.51 -17.34
N LEU A 62 7.53 5.94 -16.60
CA LEU A 62 7.59 4.49 -16.34
C LEU A 62 6.34 4.04 -15.57
N SER A 63 5.96 4.78 -14.53
CA SER A 63 4.76 4.46 -13.77
C SER A 63 3.51 4.48 -14.66
N GLU A 64 3.35 5.49 -15.51
CA GLU A 64 2.21 5.57 -16.44
C GLU A 64 2.17 4.41 -17.44
N GLN A 65 3.31 3.89 -17.86
CA GLN A 65 3.37 2.70 -18.72
C GLN A 65 2.83 1.47 -18.00
N TRP A 66 3.25 1.25 -16.74
CA TRP A 66 2.79 0.13 -15.93
C TRP A 66 1.31 0.25 -15.54
N MET A 67 0.82 1.48 -15.31
CA MET A 67 -0.59 1.71 -15.00
C MET A 67 -1.53 1.20 -16.10
N LYS A 68 -1.09 1.19 -17.37
CA LYS A 68 -1.87 0.64 -18.50
C LYS A 68 -1.99 -0.88 -18.47
N ARG A 69 -1.18 -1.54 -17.66
CA ARG A 69 -1.12 -3.00 -17.54
C ARG A 69 -1.93 -3.55 -16.36
N LEU A 70 -2.56 -2.69 -15.55
CA LEU A 70 -3.31 -3.13 -14.36
C LEU A 70 -4.42 -4.13 -14.71
N SER A 71 -5.02 -4.03 -15.88
CA SER A 71 -6.04 -4.98 -16.37
C SER A 71 -5.52 -6.42 -16.54
N GLU A 72 -4.20 -6.60 -16.73
CA GLU A 72 -3.58 -7.94 -16.84
C GLU A 72 -3.73 -8.75 -15.54
N LEU A 73 -3.91 -8.08 -14.39
CA LEU A 73 -4.12 -8.74 -13.09
C LEU A 73 -5.46 -9.47 -13.00
N GLY A 74 -6.43 -9.15 -13.85
CA GLY A 74 -7.75 -9.79 -13.84
C GLY A 74 -8.59 -9.51 -12.58
N ALA A 75 -8.06 -8.75 -11.62
CA ALA A 75 -8.76 -8.38 -10.39
C ALA A 75 -9.68 -7.17 -10.63
N PRO A 76 -10.90 -7.14 -10.07
CA PRO A 76 -11.82 -6.01 -10.20
C PRO A 76 -11.30 -4.70 -9.62
N ALA A 77 -10.40 -4.76 -8.64
CA ALA A 77 -9.83 -3.58 -8.00
C ALA A 77 -8.33 -3.71 -7.73
N VAL A 78 -7.58 -2.63 -7.95
CA VAL A 78 -6.16 -2.51 -7.61
C VAL A 78 -5.95 -1.21 -6.85
N VAL A 79 -5.28 -1.29 -5.69
CA VAL A 79 -4.85 -0.13 -4.90
C VAL A 79 -3.32 -0.12 -4.82
N GLY A 80 -2.71 1.04 -4.94
CA GLY A 80 -1.28 1.24 -4.82
C GLY A 80 -0.93 2.71 -4.66
N ALA A 81 0.36 3.03 -4.75
CA ALA A 81 0.83 4.41 -4.76
C ALA A 81 1.79 4.65 -5.92
N ARG A 82 1.67 5.81 -6.57
CA ARG A 82 2.40 6.18 -7.79
C ARG A 82 2.94 7.61 -7.72
N PRO A 83 4.02 7.93 -8.45
CA PRO A 83 4.39 9.33 -8.67
C PRO A 83 3.34 9.98 -9.59
N ARG A 84 2.93 11.19 -9.26
CA ARG A 84 1.99 11.97 -10.07
C ARG A 84 2.37 13.42 -10.15
N ARG A 85 2.43 13.95 -11.37
CA ARG A 85 2.62 15.37 -11.62
C ARG A 85 1.34 16.15 -11.39
N LEU A 86 1.42 17.18 -10.52
CA LEU A 86 0.36 18.18 -10.33
C LEU A 86 0.98 19.58 -10.47
N GLY A 87 0.73 20.23 -11.61
CA GLY A 87 1.39 21.49 -11.95
C GLY A 87 2.91 21.32 -12.04
N THR A 88 3.66 22.04 -11.21
CA THR A 88 5.13 22.01 -11.18
C THR A 88 5.69 20.97 -10.20
N HIS A 89 4.84 20.30 -9.42
CA HIS A 89 5.24 19.38 -8.37
C HIS A 89 4.91 17.94 -8.70
N THR A 90 5.74 17.02 -8.24
CA THR A 90 5.44 15.59 -8.22
C THR A 90 5.07 15.18 -6.81
N LEU A 91 4.01 14.40 -6.66
CA LEU A 91 3.52 13.87 -5.38
C LEU A 91 3.51 12.35 -5.43
N ILE A 92 3.51 11.69 -4.27
CA ILE A 92 3.20 10.27 -4.14
C ILE A 92 1.70 10.16 -3.90
N GLU A 93 0.98 9.64 -4.89
CA GLU A 93 -0.48 9.54 -4.89
C GLU A 93 -0.94 8.10 -4.71
N ALA A 94 -1.76 7.84 -3.68
CA ALA A 94 -2.54 6.61 -3.64
C ALA A 94 -3.64 6.65 -4.71
N PHE A 95 -3.86 5.52 -5.36
CA PHE A 95 -4.87 5.36 -6.39
C PHE A 95 -5.72 4.12 -6.18
N LEU A 96 -6.94 4.15 -6.70
CA LEU A 96 -7.83 3.01 -6.90
C LEU A 96 -8.08 2.85 -8.40
N TRP A 97 -7.84 1.66 -8.92
CA TRP A 97 -8.20 1.29 -10.28
C TRP A 97 -9.28 0.21 -10.24
N THR A 98 -10.39 0.42 -10.95
CA THR A 98 -11.53 -0.50 -11.00
C THR A 98 -12.12 -0.68 -12.40
N ASN A 99 -11.63 0.08 -13.37
CA ASN A 99 -12.16 0.05 -14.73
C ASN A 99 -11.05 -0.31 -15.72
N PRO A 100 -11.16 -1.44 -16.45
CA PRO A 100 -10.19 -1.88 -17.44
C PRO A 100 -9.87 -0.83 -18.52
N ASP A 101 -10.88 -0.04 -18.89
CA ASP A 101 -10.76 0.99 -19.93
C ASP A 101 -10.55 2.40 -19.36
N GLY A 102 -10.46 2.53 -18.02
CA GLY A 102 -10.40 3.80 -17.33
C GLY A 102 -9.06 4.11 -16.68
N ALA A 103 -8.79 5.40 -16.48
CA ALA A 103 -7.67 5.84 -15.68
C ALA A 103 -7.91 5.54 -14.18
N PRO A 104 -6.84 5.27 -13.40
CA PRO A 104 -6.96 5.14 -11.96
C PRO A 104 -7.55 6.39 -11.31
N THR A 105 -8.46 6.17 -10.36
CA THR A 105 -9.07 7.23 -9.55
C THR A 105 -8.06 7.66 -8.49
N PRO A 106 -7.71 8.96 -8.42
CA PRO A 106 -6.90 9.50 -7.32
C PRO A 106 -7.61 9.35 -5.99
N LEU A 107 -6.91 8.92 -4.96
CA LEU A 107 -7.44 8.85 -3.60
C LEU A 107 -6.91 10.00 -2.74
N ARG A 108 -5.64 9.98 -2.41
CA ARG A 108 -4.94 11.01 -1.63
C ARG A 108 -3.46 11.02 -1.94
N CYS A 109 -2.78 12.11 -1.60
CA CYS A 109 -1.33 12.20 -1.71
C CYS A 109 -0.67 12.07 -0.33
N LYS A 110 0.51 11.46 -0.29
CA LYS A 110 1.33 11.29 0.92
C LYS A 110 1.66 12.63 1.56
N HIS A 111 1.40 12.76 2.86
CA HIS A 111 1.67 13.96 3.64
C HIS A 111 2.98 13.86 4.42
N PHE A 112 3.21 12.74 5.10
CA PHE A 112 4.40 12.52 5.93
C PHE A 112 5.54 11.94 5.10
N LEU A 113 6.37 12.82 4.58
CA LEU A 113 7.54 12.47 3.76
C LEU A 113 8.80 12.53 4.63
N PRO A 114 9.59 11.45 4.75
CA PRO A 114 10.88 11.49 5.42
C PRO A 114 11.88 12.42 4.72
N ASP A 115 12.81 12.98 5.50
CA ASP A 115 13.94 13.79 5.04
C ASP A 115 15.19 13.42 5.84
N ASP A 116 15.52 12.13 5.85
CA ASP A 116 16.62 11.55 6.62
C ASP A 116 17.63 10.85 5.68
N PRO A 117 18.88 10.63 6.12
CA PRO A 117 19.87 9.90 5.34
C PRO A 117 19.37 8.56 4.81
N GLY A 118 19.38 8.39 3.49
CA GLY A 118 18.86 7.21 2.79
C GLY A 118 17.35 7.23 2.52
N SER A 119 16.63 8.25 2.99
CA SER A 119 15.20 8.44 2.71
C SER A 119 14.85 9.92 2.58
N TRP A 120 15.19 10.50 1.41
CA TRP A 120 15.06 11.93 1.13
C TRP A 120 13.77 12.28 0.38
N GLU A 121 12.63 11.61 0.70
CA GLU A 121 11.39 11.79 -0.05
C GLU A 121 10.91 13.25 -0.10
N ALA A 122 11.04 14.00 1.00
CA ALA A 122 10.62 15.40 1.06
C ALA A 122 11.43 16.34 0.13
N ARG A 123 12.54 15.87 -0.41
CA ARG A 123 13.34 16.60 -1.42
C ARG A 123 12.91 16.29 -2.84
N TRP A 124 12.31 15.11 -3.06
CA TRP A 124 11.86 14.62 -4.37
C TRP A 124 10.39 14.91 -4.63
N PHE A 125 9.56 14.84 -3.58
CA PHE A 125 8.11 14.90 -3.69
C PHE A 125 7.54 16.04 -2.85
N ALA A 126 6.48 16.65 -3.35
CA ALA A 126 5.73 17.63 -2.59
C ALA A 126 4.75 16.93 -1.62
N ARG A 127 4.48 17.58 -0.48
CA ARG A 127 3.55 17.09 0.52
C ARG A 127 2.11 17.21 0.04
N GLY A 128 1.33 16.14 0.23
CA GLY A 128 -0.11 16.16 0.11
C GLY A 128 -0.77 16.86 1.31
N LYS A 129 -2.10 16.89 1.31
CA LYS A 129 -2.87 17.38 2.47
C LYS A 129 -2.82 16.35 3.61
N ALA A 130 -2.86 16.82 4.86
CA ALA A 130 -2.98 15.99 6.07
C ALA A 130 -4.41 15.49 6.28
N GLU A 131 -4.99 14.89 5.26
CA GLU A 131 -6.35 14.37 5.25
C GLU A 131 -6.31 12.85 5.03
N PHE A 132 -7.03 12.11 5.88
CA PHE A 132 -7.08 10.64 5.84
C PHE A 132 -8.55 10.18 5.74
N PRO A 133 -9.18 10.40 4.57
CA PRO A 133 -10.57 10.03 4.35
C PRO A 133 -10.74 8.53 4.15
N ARG A 134 -11.99 8.09 4.33
CA ARG A 134 -12.47 6.78 3.91
C ARG A 134 -12.72 6.76 2.41
N PHE A 135 -12.38 5.63 1.79
CA PHE A 135 -12.66 5.30 0.39
C PHE A 135 -13.52 4.05 0.31
N GLU A 136 -14.04 3.76 -0.88
CA GLU A 136 -14.92 2.61 -1.14
C GLU A 136 -14.54 1.90 -2.44
N SER A 137 -14.65 0.57 -2.44
CA SER A 137 -14.52 -0.29 -3.61
C SER A 137 -15.46 -1.49 -3.45
N GLY A 138 -16.58 -1.49 -4.17
CA GLY A 138 -17.68 -2.43 -3.90
C GLY A 138 -18.14 -2.30 -2.45
N ASP A 139 -18.22 -3.40 -1.72
CA ASP A 139 -18.63 -3.43 -0.31
C ASP A 139 -17.48 -3.09 0.66
N LEU A 140 -16.24 -3.00 0.19
CA LEU A 140 -15.09 -2.66 1.02
C LEU A 140 -15.00 -1.15 1.25
N THR A 141 -14.98 -0.74 2.50
CA THR A 141 -14.56 0.62 2.91
C THR A 141 -13.16 0.57 3.48
N PHE A 142 -12.29 1.50 3.10
CA PHE A 142 -10.90 1.46 3.52
C PHE A 142 -10.27 2.84 3.71
N GLY A 143 -9.22 2.89 4.54
CA GLY A 143 -8.30 4.00 4.63
C GLY A 143 -6.97 3.64 3.97
N VAL A 144 -6.18 4.66 3.61
CA VAL A 144 -4.84 4.45 3.03
C VAL A 144 -3.81 5.24 3.81
N ASN A 145 -2.80 4.52 4.35
CA ASN A 145 -1.58 5.08 4.93
C ASN A 145 -0.39 4.67 4.06
N ILE A 146 0.17 5.61 3.32
CA ILE A 146 1.30 5.33 2.42
C ILE A 146 2.59 5.26 3.23
N CYS A 147 3.17 4.07 3.36
CA CYS A 147 4.47 3.79 3.96
C CYS A 147 4.64 4.46 5.35
N THR A 148 5.49 5.47 5.48
CA THR A 148 5.78 6.20 6.73
C THR A 148 4.53 6.69 7.45
N GLU A 149 3.44 6.92 6.74
CA GLU A 149 2.16 7.34 7.33
C GLU A 149 1.53 6.28 8.24
N LEU A 150 1.94 5.02 8.14
CA LEU A 150 1.50 3.99 9.09
C LEU A 150 1.95 4.29 10.53
N TRP A 151 2.97 5.16 10.73
CA TRP A 151 3.39 5.62 12.04
C TRP A 151 2.58 6.81 12.57
N ALA A 152 1.67 7.38 11.79
CA ALA A 152 0.73 8.42 12.22
C ALA A 152 -0.45 7.77 12.96
N LEU A 153 -0.24 7.41 14.23
CA LEU A 153 -1.15 6.60 15.06
C LEU A 153 -2.53 7.24 15.24
N GLU A 154 -2.61 8.57 15.16
CA GLU A 154 -3.86 9.35 15.22
C GLU A 154 -4.81 8.99 14.07
N THR A 155 -4.30 8.55 12.92
CA THR A 155 -5.12 8.14 11.77
C THR A 155 -5.97 6.92 12.09
N PHE A 156 -5.51 6.02 12.95
CA PHE A 156 -6.23 4.79 13.32
C PHE A 156 -7.51 5.10 14.10
N ALA A 157 -7.47 6.12 14.97
CA ALA A 157 -8.67 6.60 15.66
C ALA A 157 -9.65 7.22 14.67
N GLY A 158 -9.16 8.00 13.70
CA GLY A 158 -9.97 8.58 12.63
C GLY A 158 -10.66 7.49 11.78
N TYR A 159 -9.94 6.44 11.41
CA TYR A 159 -10.50 5.31 10.66
C TYR A 159 -11.50 4.48 11.47
N ALA A 160 -11.32 4.35 12.80
CA ALA A 160 -12.32 3.73 13.66
C ALA A 160 -13.65 4.51 13.64
N VAL A 161 -13.60 5.84 13.72
CA VAL A 161 -14.78 6.74 13.64
C VAL A 161 -15.44 6.64 12.26
N GLN A 162 -14.63 6.58 11.19
CA GLN A 162 -15.09 6.44 9.81
C GLN A 162 -15.58 5.03 9.47
N GLN A 163 -15.45 4.07 10.40
CA GLN A 163 -15.90 2.68 10.28
C GLN A 163 -15.34 1.95 9.06
N VAL A 164 -14.06 2.16 8.75
CA VAL A 164 -13.41 1.44 7.64
C VAL A 164 -13.32 -0.07 7.93
N HIS A 165 -13.44 -0.89 6.89
CA HIS A 165 -13.22 -2.33 6.98
C HIS A 165 -11.72 -2.67 7.01
N ALA A 166 -10.88 -1.89 6.31
CA ALA A 166 -9.44 -2.14 6.21
C ALA A 166 -8.61 -0.85 6.17
N ILE A 167 -7.37 -0.92 6.66
CA ILE A 167 -6.31 0.06 6.42
C ILE A 167 -5.34 -0.56 5.43
N LEU A 168 -5.14 0.08 4.29
CA LEU A 168 -4.24 -0.35 3.23
C LEU A 168 -2.94 0.44 3.30
N SER A 169 -1.81 -0.26 3.36
CA SER A 169 -0.48 0.37 3.52
C SER A 169 0.49 -0.10 2.44
N PRO A 170 0.52 0.57 1.27
CA PRO A 170 1.61 0.41 0.31
C PRO A 170 2.93 0.86 0.92
N ARG A 171 3.98 0.02 0.91
CA ARG A 171 5.28 0.33 1.53
C ARG A 171 6.46 0.12 0.59
N GLY A 172 7.59 0.79 0.92
CA GLY A 172 8.93 0.54 0.42
C GLY A 172 9.91 0.62 1.60
N THR A 173 10.04 -0.48 2.39
CA THR A 173 10.73 -0.47 3.70
C THR A 173 11.72 -1.61 3.83
N ALA A 174 12.82 -1.36 4.59
CA ALA A 174 13.95 -2.26 4.73
C ALA A 174 13.63 -3.54 5.52
N ALA A 175 14.29 -4.64 5.16
CA ALA A 175 14.20 -5.93 5.85
C ALA A 175 14.50 -5.82 7.35
N ALA A 176 15.54 -5.07 7.72
CA ALA A 176 15.98 -4.90 9.11
C ALA A 176 14.93 -4.25 10.03
N THR A 177 13.88 -3.64 9.46
CA THR A 177 12.84 -2.97 10.23
C THR A 177 11.49 -3.67 10.17
N PHE A 178 11.39 -4.86 9.56
CA PHE A 178 10.14 -5.59 9.37
C PHE A 178 9.32 -5.74 10.65
N GLU A 179 9.93 -6.21 11.73
CA GLU A 179 9.24 -6.43 13.01
C GLU A 179 8.62 -5.14 13.59
N LYS A 180 9.28 -4.00 13.40
CA LYS A 180 8.73 -2.70 13.83
C LYS A 180 7.50 -2.33 12.99
N TRP A 181 7.56 -2.56 11.67
CA TRP A 181 6.44 -2.29 10.78
C TRP A 181 5.26 -3.22 11.04
N LEU A 182 5.51 -4.50 11.28
CA LEU A 182 4.47 -5.46 11.65
C LEU A 182 3.79 -5.06 12.97
N ALA A 183 4.57 -4.65 13.97
CA ALA A 183 4.04 -4.20 15.26
C ALA A 183 3.10 -3.00 15.11
N VAL A 184 3.48 -1.97 14.33
CA VAL A 184 2.57 -0.84 14.08
C VAL A 184 1.37 -1.22 13.23
N GLY A 185 1.51 -2.18 12.31
CA GLY A 185 0.39 -2.76 11.55
C GLY A 185 -0.62 -3.46 12.47
N GLN A 186 -0.14 -4.19 13.50
CA GLN A 186 -0.99 -4.79 14.51
C GLN A 186 -1.71 -3.72 15.37
N VAL A 187 -0.99 -2.66 15.77
CA VAL A 187 -1.60 -1.53 16.48
C VAL A 187 -2.67 -0.85 15.62
N ALA A 188 -2.41 -0.68 14.31
CA ALA A 188 -3.38 -0.13 13.37
C ALA A 188 -4.67 -0.95 13.34
N ALA A 189 -4.55 -2.29 13.22
CA ALA A 189 -5.69 -3.20 13.22
C ALA A 189 -6.48 -3.12 14.53
N VAL A 190 -5.79 -3.30 15.66
CA VAL A 190 -6.44 -3.31 16.98
C VAL A 190 -7.08 -1.96 17.29
N ARG A 191 -6.38 -0.84 17.06
CA ARG A 191 -6.88 0.50 17.42
C ARG A 191 -8.06 0.94 16.57
N SER A 192 -8.06 0.60 15.27
CA SER A 192 -9.15 0.94 14.35
C SER A 192 -10.30 -0.06 14.39
N GLY A 193 -10.07 -1.29 14.84
CA GLY A 193 -10.99 -2.41 14.70
C GLY A 193 -11.22 -2.78 13.24
N ALA A 194 -10.20 -2.65 12.40
CA ALA A 194 -10.24 -2.94 10.97
C ALA A 194 -9.13 -3.93 10.60
N TYR A 195 -9.22 -4.56 9.46
CA TYR A 195 -8.07 -5.29 8.90
C TYR A 195 -6.89 -4.34 8.66
N SER A 196 -5.67 -4.81 8.81
CA SER A 196 -4.46 -4.10 8.37
C SER A 196 -3.81 -4.91 7.26
N LEU A 197 -3.71 -4.31 6.07
CA LEU A 197 -3.17 -4.94 4.87
C LEU A 197 -1.96 -4.14 4.41
N SER A 198 -0.87 -4.83 4.10
CA SER A 198 0.31 -4.15 3.59
C SER A 198 1.03 -4.97 2.53
N SER A 199 1.46 -4.28 1.48
CA SER A 199 2.39 -4.78 0.46
C SER A 199 3.70 -4.02 0.57
N ASN A 200 4.81 -4.68 0.25
CA ASN A 200 6.13 -4.07 0.33
C ASN A 200 6.93 -4.31 -0.95
N ARG A 201 7.87 -3.43 -1.21
CA ARG A 201 8.89 -3.65 -2.25
C ARG A 201 9.91 -4.66 -1.76
N VAL A 202 10.61 -5.28 -2.69
CA VAL A 202 11.74 -6.16 -2.41
C VAL A 202 12.89 -5.85 -3.36
N ASP A 203 14.11 -5.90 -2.86
CA ASP A 203 15.33 -5.79 -3.65
C ASP A 203 16.44 -6.71 -3.09
N PRO A 204 17.44 -7.08 -3.91
CA PRO A 204 18.51 -7.97 -3.48
C PRO A 204 19.40 -7.43 -2.37
N THR A 205 19.41 -6.13 -2.14
CA THR A 205 20.24 -5.47 -1.11
C THR A 205 19.56 -5.44 0.26
N GLY A 206 18.24 -5.66 0.31
CA GLY A 206 17.44 -5.55 1.51
C GLY A 206 17.10 -4.11 1.92
N THR A 207 17.39 -3.12 1.07
CA THR A 207 16.91 -1.73 1.24
C THR A 207 15.39 -1.70 1.18
N CYS A 208 14.79 -2.54 0.32
CA CYS A 208 13.40 -2.93 0.39
C CYS A 208 13.34 -4.43 0.72
N GLY A 209 12.73 -4.78 1.83
CA GLY A 209 12.87 -6.12 2.43
C GLY A 209 11.70 -7.06 2.26
N GLY A 210 10.69 -6.75 1.44
CA GLY A 210 9.49 -7.56 1.36
C GLY A 210 8.70 -7.57 2.67
N GLY A 211 8.03 -8.67 3.00
CA GLY A 211 7.26 -8.83 4.23
C GLY A 211 5.94 -8.04 4.19
N GLY A 212 5.07 -8.33 3.23
CA GLY A 212 3.68 -7.90 3.26
C GLY A 212 2.88 -8.69 4.30
N TRP A 213 1.69 -8.20 4.68
CA TRP A 213 0.83 -8.88 5.64
C TRP A 213 -0.66 -8.64 5.40
N ILE A 214 -1.45 -9.58 5.92
CA ILE A 214 -2.89 -9.48 6.13
C ILE A 214 -3.13 -9.76 7.61
N LEU A 215 -3.60 -8.76 8.37
CA LEU A 215 -3.93 -8.89 9.79
C LEU A 215 -5.44 -8.74 9.98
N ASP A 216 -6.01 -9.55 10.90
CA ASP A 216 -7.41 -9.39 11.30
C ASP A 216 -7.60 -8.15 12.22
N PRO A 217 -8.85 -7.76 12.53
CA PRO A 217 -9.13 -6.63 13.42
C PRO A 217 -8.60 -6.77 14.85
N ASP A 218 -8.19 -7.97 15.28
CA ASP A 218 -7.55 -8.23 16.56
C ASP A 218 -6.02 -8.24 16.47
N GLY A 219 -5.46 -7.92 15.30
CA GLY A 219 -4.01 -7.87 15.06
C GLY A 219 -3.36 -9.24 14.87
N ARG A 220 -4.16 -10.31 14.69
CA ARG A 220 -3.61 -11.64 14.39
C ARG A 220 -3.16 -11.70 12.95
N ILE A 221 -2.04 -12.35 12.72
CA ILE A 221 -1.50 -12.58 11.38
C ILE A 221 -2.34 -13.65 10.68
N LEU A 222 -3.04 -13.29 9.60
CA LEU A 222 -3.75 -14.22 8.73
C LEU A 222 -2.85 -14.73 7.60
N ALA A 223 -1.97 -13.87 7.10
CA ALA A 223 -0.95 -14.22 6.12
C ALA A 223 0.19 -13.20 6.13
N THR A 224 1.37 -13.65 5.72
CA THR A 224 2.53 -12.81 5.38
C THR A 224 3.08 -13.24 4.04
N THR A 225 3.74 -12.33 3.34
CA THR A 225 4.56 -12.66 2.16
C THR A 225 6.00 -12.94 2.56
N SER A 226 6.73 -13.63 1.71
CA SER A 226 8.17 -13.90 1.82
C SER A 226 8.78 -14.08 0.43
N ALA A 227 10.10 -14.18 0.34
CA ALA A 227 10.79 -14.44 -0.92
C ALA A 227 10.30 -15.72 -1.63
N GLU A 228 9.91 -16.75 -0.87
CA GLU A 228 9.38 -18.02 -1.40
C GLU A 228 7.89 -17.92 -1.76
N THR A 229 7.16 -17.02 -1.10
CA THR A 229 5.73 -16.80 -1.30
C THR A 229 5.44 -15.30 -1.40
N PRO A 230 5.81 -14.66 -2.54
CA PRO A 230 5.77 -13.20 -2.68
C PRO A 230 4.36 -12.61 -2.76
N PHE A 231 3.35 -13.46 -2.85
CA PHE A 231 1.94 -13.08 -2.88
C PHE A 231 1.14 -13.87 -1.86
N ALA A 232 0.24 -13.21 -1.15
CA ALA A 232 -0.62 -13.86 -0.17
C ALA A 232 -2.06 -13.37 -0.33
N THR A 233 -2.99 -14.33 -0.45
CA THR A 233 -4.43 -14.06 -0.62
C THR A 233 -5.22 -14.60 0.56
N ARG A 234 -6.22 -13.82 1.04
CA ARG A 234 -7.18 -14.24 2.07
C ARG A 234 -8.57 -13.70 1.78
N ASP A 235 -9.56 -14.48 2.20
CA ASP A 235 -10.93 -14.01 2.26
C ASP A 235 -11.11 -13.16 3.52
N LEU A 236 -11.59 -11.93 3.34
CA LEU A 236 -11.94 -11.02 4.43
C LEU A 236 -13.45 -11.09 4.68
N ASP A 237 -13.82 -11.42 5.91
CA ASP A 237 -15.19 -11.26 6.39
C ASP A 237 -15.43 -9.80 6.77
N LEU A 238 -16.15 -9.05 5.92
CA LEU A 238 -16.40 -7.63 6.13
C LEU A 238 -17.34 -7.32 7.33
N THR A 239 -17.88 -8.34 7.98
CA THR A 239 -18.67 -8.16 9.21
C THR A 239 -17.80 -8.09 10.47
N LEU A 240 -16.61 -8.68 10.45
CA LEU A 240 -15.70 -8.74 11.59
C LEU A 240 -15.29 -7.34 12.11
N PRO A 241 -14.97 -6.33 11.28
CA PRO A 241 -14.64 -5.00 11.77
C PRO A 241 -15.73 -4.35 12.61
N ALA A 242 -16.99 -4.52 12.23
CA ALA A 242 -18.12 -3.99 13.01
C ALA A 242 -18.22 -4.67 14.38
N ALA A 243 -18.10 -6.00 14.43
CA ALA A 243 -18.07 -6.76 15.67
C ALA A 243 -16.86 -6.40 16.55
N ALA A 244 -15.66 -6.32 15.96
CA ALA A 244 -14.43 -6.00 16.67
C ALA A 244 -14.51 -4.64 17.39
N ARG A 245 -15.07 -3.61 16.75
CA ARG A 245 -15.25 -2.29 17.36
C ARG A 245 -16.10 -2.29 18.63
N THR A 246 -16.91 -3.32 18.87
CA THR A 246 -17.71 -3.45 20.10
C THR A 246 -16.97 -4.10 21.27
N THR A 247 -15.78 -4.65 21.04
CA THR A 247 -14.99 -5.38 22.03
C THR A 247 -13.87 -4.52 22.63
N TYR A 248 -13.30 -4.96 23.77
CA TYR A 248 -12.08 -4.38 24.34
C TYR A 248 -10.88 -4.59 23.40
N PRO A 249 -9.94 -3.61 23.25
CA PRO A 249 -9.93 -2.30 23.95
C PRO A 249 -10.77 -1.21 23.26
N ARG A 250 -11.27 -1.44 22.07
CA ARG A 250 -11.95 -0.44 21.21
C ARG A 250 -13.21 0.13 21.83
N SER A 251 -13.96 -0.68 22.55
CA SER A 251 -15.19 -0.27 23.23
C SER A 251 -14.98 0.85 24.27
N VAL A 252 -13.74 1.04 24.76
CA VAL A 252 -13.39 2.08 25.73
C VAL A 252 -13.27 3.47 25.08
N PHE A 253 -13.03 3.54 23.76
CA PHE A 253 -12.75 4.78 23.02
C PHE A 253 -13.94 5.23 22.13
N ARG A 254 -15.14 4.89 22.51
CA ARG A 254 -16.38 5.30 21.81
C ARG A 254 -16.85 6.65 22.29
#